data_6c9cdfb80ae2e15c45d645fda3ac8e49
#
_entry.id   6c9cdfb80ae2e15c45d645fda3ac8e49
#
_cell.length_a   1.000
_cell.length_b   1.000
_cell.length_c   1.000
_cell.angle_alpha   90.00
_cell.angle_beta   90.00
_cell.angle_gamma   90.00
#
_symmetry.space_group_name_H-M   'P 1'
#
loop_
_entity.id
_entity.type
_entity.pdbx_description
1 polymer ?
#
loop_
_entity_poly.entity_id
_entity_poly.type
_entity_poly.pdbx_seq_one_letter_code
_entity_poly.pdbx_strand_id
1 'polypeptide(L)'
;LSRGLGDVYKRQVAACVVFKKAKPSKSDYRKYNIKTVMGADDYASMKEVVRRRYQRAIEEESPLPDLIITDGGKGQMEVVRQVMEELQLDIPIAGLAKDRKHRTSEVLFGFPPQTIGIKQHSPLFRLLEQIQDEVHRFAITFHRDKRSKRQIASALDNIKGIGEKTKTALLKEFKSVKRIKEATIEEVSAIIGESKAKIIKEGLDNH
;
A
#
# COMPACT_ATOMS: atom_id res chain seq x y z
N LEU A 1 23.58 -15.06 -26.31
CA LEU A 1 23.20 -13.77 -25.70
C LEU A 1 21.68 -13.67 -25.64
N SER A 2 21.05 -14.33 -24.68
CA SER A 2 19.65 -14.12 -24.36
C SER A 2 19.59 -13.64 -22.90
N ARG A 3 19.51 -12.33 -22.72
CA ARG A 3 19.07 -11.77 -21.45
C ARG A 3 17.57 -11.99 -21.36
N GLY A 4 17.15 -12.82 -20.41
CA GLY A 4 15.75 -13.18 -20.19
C GLY A 4 14.89 -11.95 -19.94
N LEU A 5 13.84 -11.85 -20.71
CA LEU A 5 12.66 -11.04 -20.44
C LEU A 5 12.00 -11.60 -19.17
N GLY A 6 12.28 -10.99 -18.03
CA GLY A 6 11.77 -11.39 -16.73
C GLY A 6 11.60 -10.24 -15.76
N ASP A 7 11.55 -8.99 -16.24
CA ASP A 7 11.10 -7.89 -15.40
C ASP A 7 9.56 -7.85 -15.41
N VAL A 8 9.01 -8.81 -14.65
CA VAL A 8 7.61 -8.78 -14.25
C VAL A 8 7.39 -7.46 -13.51
N TYR A 9 6.68 -6.55 -14.15
CA TYR A 9 6.24 -5.26 -13.68
C TYR A 9 5.97 -5.30 -12.17
N LYS A 10 6.83 -4.70 -11.38
CA LYS A 10 6.57 -4.38 -9.98
C LYS A 10 5.40 -3.37 -9.99
N ARG A 11 4.18 -3.88 -9.93
CA ARG A 11 3.01 -3.01 -9.77
C ARG A 11 3.23 -2.21 -8.50
N GLN A 12 3.50 -0.93 -8.66
CA GLN A 12 3.64 0.01 -7.56
C GLN A 12 2.36 0.01 -6.74
N VAL A 13 2.50 0.29 -5.47
CA VAL A 13 1.38 0.38 -4.54
C VAL A 13 1.47 1.67 -3.77
N ALA A 14 0.32 2.27 -3.49
CA ALA A 14 0.23 3.42 -2.64
C ALA A 14 -0.74 3.16 -1.48
N ALA A 15 -0.50 3.84 -0.38
CA ALA A 15 -1.29 3.75 0.83
C ALA A 15 -1.85 5.14 1.19
N CYS A 16 -3.09 5.15 1.63
CA CYS A 16 -3.71 6.34 2.19
C CYS A 16 -4.25 6.00 3.57
N VAL A 17 -3.82 6.75 4.57
CA VAL A 17 -4.33 6.68 5.94
C VAL A 17 -5.26 7.86 6.22
N VAL A 18 -6.14 7.72 7.18
CA VAL A 18 -7.08 8.76 7.59
C VAL A 18 -7.01 8.93 9.10
N PHE A 19 -6.96 10.17 9.53
CA PHE A 19 -7.05 10.54 10.93
C PHE A 19 -8.31 11.38 11.14
N LYS A 20 -9.06 11.10 12.20
CA LYS A 20 -10.24 11.86 12.63
C LYS A 20 -10.05 12.25 14.08
N LYS A 21 -10.19 13.54 14.39
CA LYS A 21 -9.94 14.08 15.75
C LYS A 21 -8.60 13.62 16.31
N ALA A 22 -7.54 13.77 15.51
CA ALA A 22 -6.16 13.38 15.83
C ALA A 22 -5.95 11.88 16.13
N LYS A 23 -6.86 10.98 15.76
CA LYS A 23 -6.75 9.53 15.97
C LYS A 23 -6.85 8.77 14.63
N PRO A 24 -6.11 7.65 14.49
CA PRO A 24 -6.20 6.82 13.29
C PRO A 24 -7.61 6.25 13.07
N SER A 25 -8.18 6.46 11.88
CA SER A 25 -9.45 5.89 11.46
C SER A 25 -9.21 4.74 10.48
N LYS A 26 -8.88 3.55 11.02
CA LYS A 26 -8.41 2.40 10.22
C LYS A 26 -9.44 1.89 9.21
N SER A 27 -10.73 2.07 9.46
CA SER A 27 -11.82 1.72 8.52
C SER A 27 -11.76 2.53 7.22
N ASP A 28 -11.21 3.74 7.29
CA ASP A 28 -11.12 4.66 6.15
C ASP A 28 -9.78 4.54 5.38
N TYR A 29 -8.88 3.69 5.85
CA TYR A 29 -7.61 3.44 5.16
C TYR A 29 -7.85 2.76 3.81
N ARG A 30 -7.07 3.14 2.81
CA ARG A 30 -7.16 2.55 1.47
C ARG A 30 -5.79 2.18 0.94
N LYS A 31 -5.73 1.04 0.28
CA LYS A 31 -4.57 0.52 -0.46
C LYS A 31 -4.86 0.59 -1.94
N TYR A 32 -3.94 1.11 -2.72
CA TYR A 32 -4.09 1.26 -4.15
C TYR A 32 -3.02 0.46 -4.89
N ASN A 33 -3.45 -0.33 -5.86
CA ASN A 33 -2.57 -0.86 -6.89
C ASN A 33 -2.55 0.15 -8.03
N ILE A 34 -1.36 0.59 -8.43
CA ILE A 34 -1.16 1.46 -9.58
C ILE A 34 -1.49 0.67 -10.84
N LYS A 35 -2.27 1.25 -11.73
CA LYS A 35 -2.80 0.57 -12.93
C LYS A 35 -2.25 1.12 -14.23
N THR A 36 -2.04 2.43 -14.31
CA THR A 36 -1.78 3.15 -15.57
C THR A 36 -0.32 3.57 -15.74
N VAL A 37 0.45 3.63 -14.64
CA VAL A 37 1.84 4.08 -14.66
C VAL A 37 2.78 2.92 -14.94
N MET A 38 3.59 3.05 -15.97
CA MET A 38 4.64 2.10 -16.33
C MET A 38 5.98 2.62 -15.82
N GLY A 39 6.72 1.76 -15.11
CA GLY A 39 8.01 2.13 -14.53
C GLY A 39 7.92 2.74 -13.11
N ALA A 40 9.03 3.34 -12.65
CA ALA A 40 9.17 3.92 -11.33
C ALA A 40 8.92 5.43 -11.38
N ASP A 41 7.67 5.84 -11.57
CA ASP A 41 7.26 7.23 -11.51
C ASP A 41 6.32 7.44 -10.32
N ASP A 42 6.89 7.95 -9.23
CA ASP A 42 6.17 8.16 -7.98
C ASP A 42 5.15 9.30 -8.09
N TYR A 43 5.43 10.33 -8.89
CA TYR A 43 4.50 11.45 -9.10
C TYR A 43 3.28 11.05 -9.93
N ALA A 44 3.49 10.35 -11.03
CA ALA A 44 2.40 9.82 -11.83
C ALA A 44 1.56 8.81 -11.05
N SER A 45 2.20 7.97 -10.24
CA SER A 45 1.52 7.01 -9.33
C SER A 45 0.68 7.73 -8.29
N MET A 46 1.20 8.79 -7.69
CA MET A 46 0.45 9.62 -6.73
C MET A 46 -0.73 10.29 -7.42
N LYS A 47 -0.53 10.87 -8.61
CA LYS A 47 -1.60 11.52 -9.39
C LYS A 47 -2.75 10.54 -9.67
N GLU A 48 -2.45 9.31 -10.11
CA GLU A 48 -3.45 8.26 -10.31
C GLU A 48 -4.25 7.97 -9.04
N VAL A 49 -3.56 7.79 -7.92
CA VAL A 49 -4.20 7.39 -6.65
C VAL A 49 -5.07 8.51 -6.09
N VAL A 50 -4.56 9.73 -6.07
CA VAL A 50 -5.30 10.90 -5.55
C VAL A 50 -6.55 11.14 -6.40
N ARG A 51 -6.43 11.11 -7.74
CA ARG A 51 -7.59 11.22 -8.63
C ARG A 51 -8.63 10.15 -8.36
N ARG A 52 -8.25 8.88 -8.33
CA ARG A 52 -9.18 7.77 -8.07
C ARG A 52 -9.87 7.86 -6.72
N ARG A 53 -9.16 8.35 -5.70
CA ARG A 53 -9.73 8.52 -4.36
C ARG A 53 -10.81 9.58 -4.35
N TYR A 54 -10.50 10.77 -4.86
CA TYR A 54 -11.39 11.92 -4.75
C TYR A 54 -12.50 11.92 -5.79
N GLN A 55 -12.23 11.41 -6.99
CA GLN A 55 -13.29 11.13 -7.96
C GLN A 55 -14.35 10.19 -7.37
N ARG A 56 -13.92 9.10 -6.74
CA ARG A 56 -14.82 8.19 -6.07
C ARG A 56 -15.55 8.85 -4.88
N ALA A 57 -14.90 9.71 -4.13
CA ALA A 57 -15.52 10.43 -3.03
C ALA A 57 -16.65 11.36 -3.53
N ILE A 58 -16.43 12.00 -4.68
CA ILE A 58 -17.48 12.82 -5.35
C ILE A 58 -18.64 11.94 -5.81
N GLU A 59 -18.35 10.84 -6.52
CA GLU A 59 -19.37 9.90 -7.03
C GLU A 59 -20.23 9.27 -5.92
N GLU A 60 -19.61 8.99 -4.76
CA GLU A 60 -20.28 8.39 -3.59
C GLU A 60 -20.84 9.44 -2.60
N GLU A 61 -20.71 10.74 -2.90
CA GLU A 61 -21.06 11.83 -1.99
C GLU A 61 -20.45 11.68 -0.59
N SER A 62 -19.24 11.09 -0.54
CA SER A 62 -18.54 10.82 0.71
C SER A 62 -17.96 12.10 1.30
N PRO A 63 -17.89 12.23 2.65
CA PRO A 63 -17.27 13.39 3.28
C PRO A 63 -15.83 13.59 2.82
N LEU A 64 -15.49 14.81 2.40
CA LEU A 64 -14.13 15.22 2.06
C LEU A 64 -13.32 15.51 3.32
N PRO A 65 -12.00 15.39 3.29
CA PRO A 65 -11.15 15.74 4.42
C PRO A 65 -10.97 17.25 4.53
N ASP A 66 -10.72 17.72 5.76
CA ASP A 66 -10.38 19.12 6.03
C ASP A 66 -8.94 19.46 5.61
N LEU A 67 -8.07 18.47 5.46
CA LEU A 67 -6.66 18.65 5.11
C LEU A 67 -6.11 17.38 4.44
N ILE A 68 -5.33 17.56 3.38
CA ILE A 68 -4.52 16.51 2.76
C ILE A 68 -3.07 16.71 3.19
N ILE A 69 -2.43 15.66 3.70
CA ILE A 69 -1.01 15.67 4.06
C ILE A 69 -0.25 14.71 3.15
N THR A 70 0.76 15.21 2.45
CA THR A 70 1.69 14.39 1.67
C THR A 70 2.92 14.00 2.50
N ASP A 71 3.38 12.74 2.38
CA ASP A 71 4.63 12.27 3.00
C ASP A 71 5.87 12.70 2.17
N GLY A 72 5.84 13.92 1.70
CA GLY A 72 6.89 14.54 0.90
C GLY A 72 6.66 16.03 0.72
N GLY A 73 7.67 16.69 0.16
CA GLY A 73 7.70 18.14 0.01
C GLY A 73 6.94 18.68 -1.20
N LYS A 74 7.44 19.81 -1.71
CA LYS A 74 6.78 20.65 -2.74
C LYS A 74 6.30 19.88 -3.98
N GLY A 75 7.09 18.92 -4.48
CA GLY A 75 6.71 18.16 -5.68
C GLY A 75 5.47 17.29 -5.48
N GLN A 76 5.35 16.63 -4.33
CA GLN A 76 4.16 15.84 -4.02
C GLN A 76 2.93 16.72 -3.77
N MET A 77 3.11 17.85 -3.07
CA MET A 77 2.03 18.83 -2.87
C MET A 77 1.50 19.35 -4.21
N GLU A 78 2.39 19.66 -5.15
CA GLU A 78 2.01 20.14 -6.48
C GLU A 78 1.18 19.12 -7.26
N VAL A 79 1.54 17.83 -7.20
CA VAL A 79 0.74 16.75 -7.83
C VAL A 79 -0.66 16.69 -7.25
N VAL A 80 -0.79 16.80 -5.92
CA VAL A 80 -2.10 16.80 -5.25
C VAL A 80 -2.91 18.02 -5.65
N ARG A 81 -2.28 19.21 -5.66
CA ARG A 81 -2.92 20.48 -6.07
C ARG A 81 -3.53 20.37 -7.46
N GLN A 82 -2.74 19.88 -8.44
CA GLN A 82 -3.23 19.69 -9.82
C GLN A 82 -4.48 18.82 -9.87
N VAL A 83 -4.52 17.73 -9.10
CA VAL A 83 -5.69 16.86 -9.08
C VAL A 83 -6.88 17.55 -8.41
N MET A 84 -6.66 18.32 -7.34
CA MET A 84 -7.73 19.08 -6.70
C MET A 84 -8.34 20.12 -7.65
N GLU A 85 -7.50 20.83 -8.40
CA GLU A 85 -7.95 21.77 -9.44
C GLU A 85 -8.75 21.07 -10.56
N GLU A 86 -8.24 19.94 -11.08
CA GLU A 86 -8.93 19.14 -12.10
C GLU A 86 -10.32 18.67 -11.63
N LEU A 87 -10.46 18.36 -10.35
CA LEU A 87 -11.72 17.90 -9.74
C LEU A 87 -12.56 19.04 -9.14
N GLN A 88 -12.10 20.27 -9.24
CA GLN A 88 -12.75 21.48 -8.68
C GLN A 88 -12.98 21.36 -7.16
N LEU A 89 -12.03 20.78 -6.44
CA LEU A 89 -12.04 20.62 -4.98
C LEU A 89 -11.13 21.65 -4.32
N ASP A 90 -11.65 22.33 -3.31
CA ASP A 90 -10.90 23.27 -2.47
C ASP A 90 -10.59 22.62 -1.11
N ILE A 91 -9.51 21.84 -1.07
CA ILE A 91 -9.05 21.15 0.14
C ILE A 91 -7.62 21.62 0.44
N PRO A 92 -7.35 22.15 1.64
CA PRO A 92 -6.00 22.54 2.05
C PRO A 92 -5.00 21.39 1.93
N ILE A 93 -3.76 21.71 1.53
CA ILE A 93 -2.71 20.71 1.32
C ILE A 93 -1.48 21.11 2.13
N ALA A 94 -0.94 20.15 2.87
CA ALA A 94 0.33 20.23 3.57
C ALA A 94 1.31 19.16 3.09
N GLY A 95 2.60 19.42 3.25
CA GLY A 95 3.66 18.47 2.92
C GLY A 95 4.62 18.30 4.10
N LEU A 96 5.06 17.07 4.34
CA LEU A 96 6.09 16.75 5.32
C LEU A 96 7.44 16.65 4.61
N ALA A 97 8.22 17.73 4.67
CA ALA A 97 9.57 17.73 4.09
C ALA A 97 10.54 17.00 5.03
N LYS A 98 11.40 16.18 4.44
CA LYS A 98 12.39 15.35 5.16
C LYS A 98 13.77 15.96 5.09
N ASP A 99 14.51 15.84 6.18
CA ASP A 99 15.94 16.18 6.22
C ASP A 99 16.78 15.12 5.45
N ARG A 100 18.09 15.33 5.37
CA ARG A 100 19.04 14.38 4.76
C ARG A 100 19.06 13.01 5.46
N LYS A 101 18.52 12.92 6.67
CA LYS A 101 18.39 11.69 7.46
C LYS A 101 17.00 11.07 7.35
N HIS A 102 16.20 11.52 6.40
CA HIS A 102 14.81 11.07 6.15
C HIS A 102 13.84 11.27 7.32
N ARG A 103 14.12 12.23 8.23
CA ARG A 103 13.22 12.63 9.31
C ARG A 103 12.44 13.87 8.91
N THR A 104 11.20 13.97 9.36
CA THR A 104 10.41 15.20 9.17
C THR A 104 11.17 16.38 9.80
N SER A 105 11.54 17.33 8.96
CA SER A 105 12.26 18.54 9.40
C SER A 105 11.40 19.78 9.30
N GLU A 106 10.51 19.80 8.32
CA GLU A 106 9.69 20.96 8.03
C GLU A 106 8.28 20.56 7.61
N VAL A 107 7.32 21.39 7.93
CA VAL A 107 5.97 21.32 7.41
C VAL A 107 5.77 22.42 6.40
N LEU A 108 5.36 22.06 5.20
CA LEU A 108 5.01 22.99 4.14
C LEU A 108 3.49 23.13 4.06
N PHE A 109 3.00 24.34 3.78
CA PHE A 109 1.58 24.61 3.67
C PHE A 109 1.29 25.66 2.60
N GLY A 110 0.15 25.51 1.93
CA GLY A 110 -0.36 26.47 0.95
C GLY A 110 0.36 26.47 -0.39
N PHE A 111 -0.01 27.41 -1.25
CA PHE A 111 0.58 27.61 -2.57
C PHE A 111 0.77 29.11 -2.85
N PRO A 112 2.00 29.56 -3.10
CA PRO A 112 3.25 28.77 -3.11
C PRO A 112 3.57 28.16 -1.73
N PRO A 113 4.16 26.94 -1.68
CA PRO A 113 4.42 26.26 -0.39
C PRO A 113 5.38 27.07 0.50
N GLN A 114 4.90 27.37 1.70
CA GLN A 114 5.66 28.07 2.74
C GLN A 114 5.96 27.12 3.90
N THR A 115 7.16 27.25 4.47
CA THR A 115 7.53 26.50 5.66
C THR A 115 6.78 27.04 6.89
N ILE A 116 6.09 26.14 7.59
CA ILE A 116 5.49 26.43 8.89
C ILE A 116 6.46 25.95 9.96
N GLY A 117 6.92 26.88 10.80
CA GLY A 117 7.73 26.55 11.96
C GLY A 117 6.89 25.80 13.01
N ILE A 118 7.18 24.52 13.20
CA ILE A 118 6.56 23.74 14.27
C ILE A 118 7.61 23.40 15.30
N LYS A 119 7.32 23.76 16.56
CA LYS A 119 8.23 23.46 17.67
C LYS A 119 8.38 21.95 17.82
N GLN A 120 9.64 21.47 17.78
CA GLN A 120 9.96 20.06 18.04
C GLN A 120 9.35 19.60 19.37
N HIS A 121 8.89 18.35 19.39
CA HIS A 121 8.23 17.73 20.55
C HIS A 121 6.90 18.38 20.99
N SER A 122 6.37 19.34 20.23
CA SER A 122 5.01 19.85 20.47
C SER A 122 3.97 18.76 20.21
N PRO A 123 2.74 18.88 20.76
CA PRO A 123 1.66 17.93 20.45
C PRO A 123 1.37 17.79 18.95
N LEU A 124 1.45 18.90 18.21
CA LEU A 124 1.27 18.89 16.75
C LEU A 124 2.40 18.15 16.06
N PHE A 125 3.66 18.38 16.44
CA PHE A 125 4.81 17.67 15.87
C PHE A 125 4.70 16.16 16.09
N ARG A 126 4.34 15.71 17.29
CA ARG A 126 4.13 14.29 17.61
C ARG A 126 2.99 13.68 16.81
N LEU A 127 1.92 14.43 16.56
CA LEU A 127 0.83 13.96 15.71
C LEU A 127 1.29 13.74 14.26
N LEU A 128 2.09 14.66 13.71
CA LEU A 128 2.64 14.53 12.35
C LEU A 128 3.60 13.35 12.22
N GLU A 129 4.47 13.12 13.22
CA GLU A 129 5.30 11.94 13.29
C GLU A 129 4.45 10.66 13.32
N GLN A 130 3.41 10.63 14.15
CA GLN A 130 2.48 9.48 14.21
C GLN A 130 1.77 9.24 12.88
N ILE A 131 1.35 10.28 12.17
CA ILE A 131 0.74 10.14 10.83
C ILE A 131 1.74 9.53 9.85
N GLN A 132 2.98 10.00 9.85
CA GLN A 132 4.04 9.52 8.98
C GLN A 132 4.38 8.04 9.26
N ASP A 133 4.57 7.70 10.53
CA ASP A 133 4.84 6.32 10.94
C ASP A 133 3.70 5.38 10.54
N GLU A 134 2.46 5.83 10.66
CA GLU A 134 1.29 5.03 10.31
C GLU A 134 1.18 4.82 8.79
N VAL A 135 1.49 5.83 7.97
CA VAL A 135 1.57 5.69 6.51
C VAL A 135 2.62 4.64 6.14
N HIS A 136 3.84 4.77 6.70
CA HIS A 136 4.92 3.82 6.45
C HIS A 136 4.55 2.41 6.90
N ARG A 137 4.03 2.25 8.12
CA ARG A 137 3.60 0.96 8.65
C ARG A 137 2.55 0.30 7.74
N PHE A 138 1.56 1.07 7.30
CA PHE A 138 0.48 0.57 6.46
C PHE A 138 0.97 0.20 5.05
N ALA A 139 1.86 0.99 4.47
CA ALA A 139 2.49 0.70 3.18
C ALA A 139 3.37 -0.57 3.25
N ILE A 140 4.21 -0.72 4.28
CA ILE A 140 5.04 -1.92 4.48
C ILE A 140 4.17 -3.18 4.62
N THR A 141 3.09 -3.11 5.38
CA THR A 141 2.15 -4.23 5.52
C THR A 141 1.59 -4.65 4.15
N PHE A 142 1.25 -3.68 3.31
CA PHE A 142 0.75 -3.97 1.96
C PHE A 142 1.80 -4.64 1.07
N HIS A 143 3.04 -4.17 1.12
CA HIS A 143 4.15 -4.78 0.37
C HIS A 143 4.42 -6.22 0.84
N ARG A 144 4.38 -6.48 2.15
CA ARG A 144 4.55 -7.83 2.72
C ARG A 144 3.43 -8.77 2.27
N ASP A 145 2.18 -8.35 2.38
CA ASP A 145 1.02 -9.14 1.94
C ASP A 145 1.14 -9.52 0.46
N LYS A 146 1.54 -8.56 -0.37
CA LYS A 146 1.69 -8.76 -1.81
C LYS A 146 2.85 -9.70 -2.16
N ARG A 147 3.98 -9.57 -1.44
CA ARG A 147 5.15 -10.46 -1.59
C ARG A 147 4.78 -11.89 -1.18
N SER A 148 4.16 -12.06 -0.01
CA SER A 148 3.72 -13.37 0.47
C SER A 148 2.76 -14.06 -0.51
N LYS A 149 1.78 -13.32 -1.04
CA LYS A 149 0.86 -13.85 -2.06
C LYS A 149 1.58 -14.33 -3.31
N ARG A 150 2.57 -13.57 -3.80
CA ARG A 150 3.36 -13.97 -4.96
C ARG A 150 4.22 -15.20 -4.68
N GLN A 151 4.87 -15.27 -3.52
CA GLN A 151 5.68 -16.42 -3.13
C GLN A 151 4.86 -17.69 -3.04
N ILE A 152 3.65 -17.64 -2.45
CA ILE A 152 2.77 -18.81 -2.39
C ILE A 152 2.30 -19.20 -3.80
N ALA A 153 1.85 -18.24 -4.60
CA ALA A 153 1.43 -18.52 -5.97
C ALA A 153 2.56 -19.20 -6.77
N SER A 154 3.76 -18.62 -6.75
CA SER A 154 4.93 -19.17 -7.43
C SER A 154 5.33 -20.56 -6.93
N ALA A 155 5.30 -20.80 -5.62
CA ALA A 155 5.62 -22.12 -5.07
C ALA A 155 4.58 -23.20 -5.45
N LEU A 156 3.30 -22.80 -5.51
CA LEU A 156 2.20 -23.69 -5.87
C LEU A 156 2.02 -23.85 -7.38
N ASP A 157 2.52 -22.92 -8.21
CA ASP A 157 2.47 -23.01 -9.69
C ASP A 157 3.25 -24.21 -10.23
N ASN A 158 4.29 -24.63 -9.53
CA ASN A 158 5.13 -25.76 -9.88
C ASN A 158 4.53 -27.12 -9.49
N ILE A 159 3.42 -27.13 -8.73
CA ILE A 159 2.78 -28.36 -8.27
C ILE A 159 1.62 -28.72 -9.19
N LYS A 160 1.78 -29.83 -9.94
CA LYS A 160 0.74 -30.33 -10.86
C LYS A 160 -0.54 -30.69 -10.09
N GLY A 161 -1.69 -30.35 -10.69
CA GLY A 161 -3.01 -30.66 -10.10
C GLY A 161 -3.57 -29.60 -9.14
N ILE A 162 -2.82 -28.50 -8.91
CA ILE A 162 -3.24 -27.40 -8.04
C ILE A 162 -3.71 -26.20 -8.88
N GLY A 163 -5.03 -26.02 -8.95
CA GLY A 163 -5.65 -24.91 -9.68
C GLY A 163 -5.82 -23.64 -8.85
N GLU A 164 -6.21 -22.53 -9.52
CA GLU A 164 -6.33 -21.19 -8.92
C GLU A 164 -7.26 -21.13 -7.70
N LYS A 165 -8.36 -21.89 -7.69
CA LYS A 165 -9.28 -21.96 -6.53
C LYS A 165 -8.59 -22.49 -5.28
N THR A 166 -7.78 -23.53 -5.44
CA THR A 166 -7.02 -24.16 -4.36
C THR A 166 -5.92 -23.23 -3.84
N LYS A 167 -5.18 -22.57 -4.75
CA LYS A 167 -4.18 -21.56 -4.40
C LYS A 167 -4.80 -20.41 -3.62
N THR A 168 -5.95 -19.91 -4.07
CA THR A 168 -6.66 -18.81 -3.40
C THR A 168 -7.12 -19.19 -1.99
N ALA A 169 -7.62 -20.41 -1.78
CA ALA A 169 -8.02 -20.91 -0.48
C ALA A 169 -6.83 -20.98 0.49
N LEU A 170 -5.70 -21.55 0.05
CA LEU A 170 -4.47 -21.62 0.84
C LEU A 170 -3.89 -20.26 1.16
N LEU A 171 -3.90 -19.33 0.18
CA LEU A 171 -3.46 -17.95 0.37
C LEU A 171 -4.27 -17.21 1.43
N LYS A 172 -5.58 -17.46 1.47
CA LYS A 172 -6.49 -16.82 2.42
C LYS A 172 -6.19 -17.27 3.85
N GLU A 173 -5.93 -18.56 4.03
CA GLU A 173 -5.75 -19.16 5.37
C GLU A 173 -4.32 -19.04 5.89
N PHE A 174 -3.35 -19.54 5.15
CA PHE A 174 -1.99 -19.68 5.65
C PHE A 174 -1.10 -18.44 5.45
N LYS A 175 -1.42 -17.56 4.51
CA LYS A 175 -0.72 -16.27 4.24
C LYS A 175 0.77 -16.37 3.88
N SER A 176 1.42 -17.53 4.02
CA SER A 176 2.82 -17.77 3.62
C SER A 176 3.11 -19.23 3.32
N VAL A 177 4.09 -19.50 2.43
CA VAL A 177 4.57 -20.86 2.12
C VAL A 177 5.08 -21.56 3.37
N LYS A 178 5.80 -20.84 4.23
CA LYS A 178 6.33 -21.37 5.48
C LYS A 178 5.22 -21.96 6.35
N ARG A 179 4.11 -21.21 6.53
CA ARG A 179 2.96 -21.70 7.31
C ARG A 179 2.28 -22.91 6.68
N ILE A 180 2.22 -23.00 5.34
CA ILE A 180 1.71 -24.19 4.67
C ILE A 180 2.62 -25.40 4.93
N LYS A 181 3.95 -25.20 4.92
CA LYS A 181 4.93 -26.25 5.27
C LYS A 181 4.81 -26.71 6.72
N GLU A 182 4.65 -25.78 7.64
CA GLU A 182 4.53 -26.04 9.10
C GLU A 182 3.17 -26.63 9.52
N ALA A 183 2.10 -26.34 8.77
CA ALA A 183 0.75 -26.85 9.06
C ALA A 183 0.71 -28.39 8.93
N THR A 184 -0.18 -29.06 9.67
CA THR A 184 -0.38 -30.51 9.52
C THR A 184 -1.15 -30.84 8.24
N ILE A 185 -1.12 -32.10 7.82
CA ILE A 185 -1.91 -32.57 6.64
C ILE A 185 -3.41 -32.38 6.93
N GLU A 186 -3.85 -32.58 8.15
CA GLU A 186 -5.23 -32.42 8.58
C GLU A 186 -5.69 -30.97 8.44
N GLU A 187 -4.87 -30.01 8.90
CA GLU A 187 -5.17 -28.58 8.77
C GLU A 187 -5.27 -28.15 7.30
N VAL A 188 -4.38 -28.61 6.44
CA VAL A 188 -4.42 -28.32 5.02
C VAL A 188 -5.62 -29.03 4.37
N SER A 189 -5.90 -30.26 4.76
CA SER A 189 -7.00 -31.07 4.22
C SER A 189 -8.37 -30.46 4.53
N ALA A 190 -8.54 -29.85 5.68
CA ALA A 190 -9.77 -29.17 6.09
C ALA A 190 -10.13 -28.02 5.10
N ILE A 191 -9.13 -27.45 4.39
CA ILE A 191 -9.34 -26.31 3.49
C ILE A 191 -9.51 -26.75 2.04
N ILE A 192 -8.73 -27.74 1.59
CA ILE A 192 -8.61 -28.09 0.16
C ILE A 192 -8.91 -29.57 -0.15
N GLY A 193 -9.20 -30.35 0.86
CA GLY A 193 -9.42 -31.81 0.76
C GLY A 193 -8.12 -32.62 0.82
N GLU A 194 -8.23 -33.85 1.29
CA GLU A 194 -7.10 -34.73 1.64
C GLU A 194 -6.16 -35.01 0.46
N SER A 195 -6.72 -35.38 -0.70
CA SER A 195 -5.92 -35.69 -1.90
C SER A 195 -5.02 -34.55 -2.32
N LYS A 196 -5.52 -33.29 -2.31
CA LYS A 196 -4.73 -32.10 -2.67
C LYS A 196 -3.74 -31.71 -1.58
N ALA A 197 -4.08 -31.93 -0.31
CA ALA A 197 -3.20 -31.66 0.81
C ALA A 197 -1.94 -32.50 0.75
N LYS A 198 -2.04 -33.81 0.45
CA LYS A 198 -0.90 -34.71 0.25
C LYS A 198 0.00 -34.22 -0.89
N ILE A 199 -0.59 -33.92 -2.07
CA ILE A 199 0.16 -33.43 -3.23
C ILE A 199 0.92 -32.12 -2.91
N ILE A 200 0.31 -31.19 -2.17
CA ILE A 200 0.94 -29.93 -1.82
C ILE A 200 2.08 -30.12 -0.81
N LYS A 201 1.89 -30.97 0.20
CA LYS A 201 2.94 -31.26 1.17
C LYS A 201 4.16 -31.87 0.51
N GLU A 202 3.96 -32.90 -0.30
CA GLU A 202 5.03 -33.55 -1.07
C GLU A 202 5.71 -32.56 -2.04
N GLY A 203 4.92 -31.75 -2.76
CA GLY A 203 5.44 -30.80 -3.73
C GLY A 203 6.21 -29.64 -3.10
N LEU A 204 5.87 -29.22 -1.88
CA LEU A 204 6.57 -28.17 -1.16
C LEU A 204 7.84 -28.67 -0.44
N ASP A 205 7.90 -29.95 -0.06
CA ASP A 205 9.09 -30.54 0.60
C ASP A 205 10.19 -30.86 -0.41
N ASN A 206 9.86 -31.03 -1.69
CA ASN A 206 10.82 -31.29 -2.77
C ASN A 206 11.43 -29.99 -3.37
N HIS A 207 11.11 -28.82 -2.78
CA HIS A 207 11.63 -27.50 -3.14
C HIS A 207 12.12 -26.75 -1.90
#